data_924a9f4c304fa1a6cec3136327432e3c
#
_entry.id   924a9f4c304fa1a6cec3136327432e3c
#
_cell.length_a   1.000
_cell.length_b   1.000
_cell.length_c   1.000
_cell.angle_alpha   90.00
_cell.angle_beta   90.00
_cell.angle_gamma   90.00
#
_symmetry.space_group_name_H-M   'P 1'
#
loop_
_entity.id
_entity.type
_entity.pdbx_description
1 polymer ?
#
loop_
_entity_poly.entity_id
_entity_poly.type
_entity_poly.pdbx_seq_one_letter_code
_entity_poly.pdbx_strand_id
1 'polypeptide(L)'
;MSLPVVLITGQLLTDAVWQPLLEAWPDREVIVADNRSDDTIEGLAQRLLDNAPAKFVLIAHAMGGFVAFEVMRRAPERVAKLALISTLASADGPAQTARRQGYIDLVESGRFDQVVEARIPILFPETKRNDEHLLGIARQMAADTGAETFLAQQRAIMARIDSRPRLREVSVPTLLIWGEQDGITSRAHHEEILGAIADARLEVIAGTGHLPTLEAPGVVVPLLTDFIDA
;
A
#
# COMPACT_ATOMS: atom_id res chain seq x y z
N MET A 1 -24.53 -8.55 9.11
CA MET A 1 -23.16 -9.10 9.15
C MET A 1 -22.23 -8.05 8.55
N SER A 2 -21.13 -7.73 9.22
CA SER A 2 -20.11 -6.83 8.67
C SER A 2 -19.50 -7.46 7.42
N LEU A 3 -19.13 -6.62 6.44
CA LEU A 3 -18.44 -7.11 5.24
C LEU A 3 -17.02 -7.57 5.60
N PRO A 4 -16.52 -8.62 4.95
CA PRO A 4 -15.11 -8.99 5.03
C PRO A 4 -14.19 -7.85 4.59
N VAL A 5 -13.00 -7.79 5.17
CA VAL A 5 -11.97 -6.81 4.82
C VAL A 5 -10.83 -7.52 4.09
N VAL A 6 -10.45 -7.00 2.94
CA VAL A 6 -9.28 -7.46 2.20
C VAL A 6 -8.18 -6.40 2.33
N LEU A 7 -7.03 -6.81 2.85
CA LEU A 7 -5.84 -5.99 3.03
C LEU A 7 -4.81 -6.33 1.95
N ILE A 8 -4.20 -5.34 1.31
CA ILE A 8 -3.08 -5.58 0.41
C ILE A 8 -1.90 -4.67 0.72
N THR A 9 -0.73 -5.28 0.91
CA THR A 9 0.49 -4.62 1.36
C THR A 9 1.25 -3.93 0.22
N GLY A 10 2.18 -3.06 0.61
CA GLY A 10 3.15 -2.43 -0.27
C GLY A 10 4.36 -3.31 -0.62
N GLN A 11 5.31 -2.73 -1.35
CA GLN A 11 6.58 -3.34 -1.68
C GLN A 11 7.46 -3.51 -0.43
N LEU A 12 8.13 -4.66 -0.30
CA LEU A 12 8.95 -5.02 0.87
C LEU A 12 8.18 -5.06 2.19
N LEU A 13 6.85 -5.13 2.14
CA LEU A 13 6.00 -5.23 3.32
C LEU A 13 5.33 -6.60 3.41
N THR A 14 5.10 -7.04 4.63
CA THR A 14 4.37 -8.27 4.95
C THR A 14 3.12 -7.95 5.77
N ASP A 15 2.42 -8.97 6.23
CA ASP A 15 1.25 -8.85 7.09
C ASP A 15 1.55 -8.07 8.38
N ALA A 16 2.83 -8.00 8.78
CA ALA A 16 3.29 -7.24 9.94
C ALA A 16 2.90 -5.75 9.89
N VAL A 17 2.77 -5.16 8.67
CA VAL A 17 2.30 -3.76 8.54
C VAL A 17 0.85 -3.59 9.00
N TRP A 18 0.07 -4.67 9.02
CA TRP A 18 -1.33 -4.70 9.44
C TRP A 18 -1.55 -5.17 10.87
N GLN A 19 -0.48 -5.59 11.57
CA GLN A 19 -0.60 -6.15 12.92
C GLN A 19 -1.49 -5.33 13.87
N PRO A 20 -1.39 -3.98 13.93
CA PRO A 20 -2.27 -3.20 14.80
C PRO A 20 -3.76 -3.30 14.45
N LEU A 21 -4.09 -3.48 13.17
CA LEU A 21 -5.47 -3.69 12.72
C LEU A 21 -5.96 -5.09 13.06
N LEU A 22 -5.12 -6.10 12.82
CA LEU A 22 -5.46 -7.50 13.09
C LEU A 22 -5.72 -7.72 14.60
N GLU A 23 -4.93 -7.09 15.45
CA GLU A 23 -5.12 -7.10 16.90
C GLU A 23 -6.40 -6.38 17.36
N ALA A 24 -6.75 -5.28 16.68
CA ALA A 24 -7.95 -4.51 17.00
C ALA A 24 -9.26 -5.15 16.47
N TRP A 25 -9.15 -6.06 15.50
CA TRP A 25 -10.29 -6.68 14.83
C TRP A 25 -10.35 -8.21 14.99
N PRO A 26 -10.28 -8.78 16.23
CA PRO A 26 -10.17 -10.22 16.44
C PRO A 26 -11.36 -11.02 15.90
N ASP A 27 -12.54 -10.42 15.85
CA ASP A 27 -13.79 -11.06 15.41
C ASP A 27 -14.19 -10.69 13.96
N ARG A 28 -13.38 -9.87 13.26
CA ARG A 28 -13.65 -9.45 11.89
C ARG A 28 -13.02 -10.42 10.90
N GLU A 29 -13.77 -10.79 9.87
CA GLU A 29 -13.20 -11.55 8.76
C GLU A 29 -12.22 -10.66 7.98
N VAL A 30 -10.93 -10.95 8.11
CA VAL A 30 -9.84 -10.23 7.43
C VAL A 30 -9.04 -11.19 6.57
N ILE A 31 -8.81 -10.81 5.33
CA ILE A 31 -7.99 -11.56 4.37
C ILE A 31 -6.83 -10.66 3.97
N VAL A 32 -5.60 -11.11 4.18
CA VAL A 32 -4.41 -10.44 3.63
C VAL A 32 -4.11 -11.03 2.26
N ALA A 33 -4.23 -10.20 1.22
CA ALA A 33 -4.03 -10.64 -0.15
C ALA A 33 -2.55 -10.83 -0.46
N ASP A 34 -2.26 -11.83 -1.30
CA ASP A 34 -0.91 -12.12 -1.77
C ASP A 34 -0.40 -11.00 -2.71
N ASN A 35 0.74 -10.40 -2.37
CA ASN A 35 1.44 -9.41 -3.17
C ASN A 35 2.82 -9.88 -3.66
N ARG A 36 3.08 -11.20 -3.64
CA ARG A 36 4.41 -11.80 -3.86
C ARG A 36 4.47 -12.78 -5.04
N SER A 37 3.34 -13.40 -5.37
CA SER A 37 3.30 -14.55 -6.30
C SER A 37 3.06 -14.15 -7.76
N ASP A 38 3.24 -12.87 -8.11
CA ASP A 38 3.13 -12.39 -9.48
C ASP A 38 4.05 -11.18 -9.70
N ASP A 39 4.49 -10.96 -10.93
CA ASP A 39 5.36 -9.85 -11.31
C ASP A 39 4.64 -8.78 -12.16
N THR A 40 3.28 -8.81 -12.12
CA THR A 40 2.41 -7.82 -12.75
C THR A 40 1.34 -7.34 -11.78
N ILE A 41 0.92 -6.08 -11.89
CA ILE A 41 -0.21 -5.53 -11.10
C ILE A 41 -1.51 -6.24 -11.48
N GLU A 42 -1.68 -6.55 -12.75
CA GLU A 42 -2.82 -7.27 -13.29
C GLU A 42 -2.94 -8.70 -12.71
N GLY A 43 -1.81 -9.41 -12.60
CA GLY A 43 -1.77 -10.76 -12.02
C GLY A 43 -2.07 -10.74 -10.53
N LEU A 44 -1.49 -9.80 -9.78
CA LEU A 44 -1.77 -9.61 -8.35
C LEU A 44 -3.25 -9.27 -8.11
N ALA A 45 -3.85 -8.41 -8.93
CA ALA A 45 -5.27 -8.08 -8.84
C ALA A 45 -6.17 -9.30 -9.17
N GLN A 46 -5.80 -10.11 -10.15
CA GLN A 46 -6.52 -11.35 -10.47
C GLN A 46 -6.49 -12.33 -9.31
N ARG A 47 -5.30 -12.57 -8.72
CA ARG A 47 -5.16 -13.45 -7.55
C ARG A 47 -5.97 -12.95 -6.36
N LEU A 48 -5.98 -11.64 -6.10
CA LEU A 48 -6.83 -11.05 -5.07
C LEU A 48 -8.32 -11.38 -5.36
N LEU A 49 -8.78 -11.13 -6.57
CA LEU A 49 -10.18 -11.38 -6.96
C LEU A 49 -10.55 -12.86 -6.89
N ASP A 50 -9.65 -13.77 -7.23
CA ASP A 50 -9.91 -15.22 -7.18
C ASP A 50 -10.08 -15.73 -5.74
N ASN A 51 -9.46 -15.07 -4.76
CA ASN A 51 -9.47 -15.49 -3.36
C ASN A 51 -10.34 -14.62 -2.45
N ALA A 52 -10.75 -13.44 -2.90
CA ALA A 52 -11.60 -12.54 -2.12
C ALA A 52 -13.06 -12.98 -2.12
N PRO A 53 -13.83 -12.63 -1.06
CA PRO A 53 -15.27 -12.81 -1.01
C PRO A 53 -15.99 -12.08 -2.16
N ALA A 54 -17.29 -12.43 -2.40
CA ALA A 54 -18.08 -11.81 -3.46
C ALA A 54 -18.21 -10.28 -3.30
N LYS A 55 -18.25 -9.78 -2.06
CA LYS A 55 -18.26 -8.35 -1.73
C LYS A 55 -17.42 -8.08 -0.48
N PHE A 56 -16.57 -7.06 -0.51
CA PHE A 56 -15.62 -6.77 0.57
C PHE A 56 -15.28 -5.28 0.65
N VAL A 57 -14.68 -4.89 1.77
CA VAL A 57 -13.98 -3.61 1.93
C VAL A 57 -12.51 -3.83 1.54
N LEU A 58 -11.96 -2.97 0.68
CA LEU A 58 -10.57 -3.07 0.25
C LEU A 58 -9.72 -2.00 0.92
N ILE A 59 -8.66 -2.41 1.63
CA ILE A 59 -7.67 -1.50 2.23
C ILE A 59 -6.31 -1.80 1.61
N ALA A 60 -5.70 -0.80 1.01
CA ALA A 60 -4.47 -0.95 0.25
C ALA A 60 -3.39 0.03 0.69
N HIS A 61 -2.16 -0.45 0.84
CA HIS A 61 -1.00 0.37 1.22
C HIS A 61 0.04 0.42 0.10
N ALA A 62 0.52 1.60 -0.25
CA ALA A 62 1.61 1.86 -1.19
C ALA A 62 1.42 1.14 -2.54
N MET A 63 2.28 0.15 -2.88
CA MET A 63 2.13 -0.67 -4.09
C MET A 63 0.77 -1.38 -4.16
N GLY A 64 0.22 -1.78 -3.01
CA GLY A 64 -1.12 -2.37 -2.93
C GLY A 64 -2.21 -1.45 -3.49
N GLY A 65 -2.00 -0.13 -3.45
CA GLY A 65 -2.90 0.85 -4.08
C GLY A 65 -2.97 0.70 -5.60
N PHE A 66 -1.87 0.32 -6.27
CA PHE A 66 -1.87 0.03 -7.70
C PHE A 66 -2.73 -1.19 -8.02
N VAL A 67 -2.61 -2.23 -7.18
CA VAL A 67 -3.46 -3.43 -7.27
C VAL A 67 -4.92 -3.08 -7.00
N ALA A 68 -5.19 -2.23 -6.01
CA ALA A 68 -6.55 -1.78 -5.71
C ALA A 68 -7.20 -1.02 -6.88
N PHE A 69 -6.47 -0.14 -7.57
CA PHE A 69 -6.97 0.51 -8.78
C PHE A 69 -7.27 -0.49 -9.90
N GLU A 70 -6.45 -1.52 -10.04
CA GLU A 70 -6.70 -2.58 -11.03
C GLU A 70 -7.91 -3.45 -10.64
N VAL A 71 -8.11 -3.74 -9.36
CA VAL A 71 -9.33 -4.40 -8.83
C VAL A 71 -10.56 -3.54 -9.14
N MET A 72 -10.50 -2.23 -8.87
CA MET A 72 -11.60 -1.30 -9.19
C MET A 72 -11.90 -1.23 -10.69
N ARG A 73 -10.89 -1.39 -11.55
CA ARG A 73 -11.08 -1.46 -13.00
C ARG A 73 -11.77 -2.74 -13.46
N ARG A 74 -11.51 -3.88 -12.81
CA ARG A 74 -12.00 -5.21 -13.23
C ARG A 74 -13.32 -5.60 -12.62
N ALA A 75 -13.52 -5.28 -11.35
CA ALA A 75 -14.66 -5.76 -10.57
C ALA A 75 -15.10 -4.70 -9.52
N PRO A 76 -15.44 -3.47 -9.95
CA PRO A 76 -15.81 -2.39 -9.02
C PRO A 76 -17.02 -2.75 -8.15
N GLU A 77 -17.94 -3.58 -8.65
CA GLU A 77 -19.14 -4.04 -7.94
C GLU A 77 -18.83 -4.92 -6.72
N ARG A 78 -17.65 -5.51 -6.66
CA ARG A 78 -17.20 -6.34 -5.53
C ARG A 78 -16.64 -5.51 -4.36
N VAL A 79 -16.20 -4.31 -4.62
CA VAL A 79 -15.64 -3.42 -3.59
C VAL A 79 -16.76 -2.54 -3.03
N ALA A 80 -17.02 -2.66 -1.73
CA ALA A 80 -18.05 -1.86 -1.06
C ALA A 80 -17.51 -0.49 -0.58
N LYS A 81 -16.26 -0.46 -0.12
CA LYS A 81 -15.52 0.72 0.34
C LYS A 81 -14.04 0.54 0.00
N LEU A 82 -13.34 1.64 -0.24
CA LEU A 82 -11.92 1.65 -0.59
C LEU A 82 -11.14 2.53 0.39
N ALA A 83 -10.12 1.98 1.04
CA ALA A 83 -9.15 2.78 1.79
C ALA A 83 -7.77 2.67 1.13
N LEU A 84 -7.14 3.82 0.88
CA LEU A 84 -5.83 3.93 0.22
C LEU A 84 -4.86 4.63 1.17
N ILE A 85 -3.77 3.97 1.53
CA ILE A 85 -2.78 4.45 2.49
C ILE A 85 -1.46 4.67 1.77
N SER A 86 -0.91 5.88 1.85
CA SER A 86 0.45 6.22 1.35
C SER A 86 0.71 5.74 -0.08
N THR A 87 -0.22 6.02 -1.02
CA THR A 87 -0.15 5.57 -2.41
C THR A 87 -0.25 6.72 -3.41
N LEU A 88 -0.16 6.40 -4.70
CA LEU A 88 -0.31 7.34 -5.81
C LEU A 88 -0.95 6.62 -7.01
N ALA A 89 -1.52 7.38 -7.94
CA ALA A 89 -2.24 6.82 -9.09
C ALA A 89 -1.47 6.89 -10.42
N SER A 90 -0.40 7.69 -10.49
CA SER A 90 0.39 7.86 -11.72
C SER A 90 1.29 6.66 -12.03
N ALA A 91 1.60 6.45 -13.29
CA ALA A 91 2.73 5.60 -13.70
C ALA A 91 4.06 6.26 -13.33
N ASP A 92 5.16 5.48 -13.36
CA ASP A 92 6.50 6.03 -13.15
C ASP A 92 6.91 6.95 -14.31
N GLY A 93 7.50 8.09 -13.95
CA GLY A 93 8.23 8.91 -14.91
C GLY A 93 9.67 8.41 -15.12
N PRO A 94 10.41 9.01 -16.08
CA PRO A 94 11.77 8.54 -16.41
C PRO A 94 12.73 8.46 -15.21
N ALA A 95 12.66 9.41 -14.29
CA ALA A 95 13.52 9.45 -13.11
C ALA A 95 13.21 8.32 -12.12
N GLN A 96 11.90 8.01 -11.91
CA GLN A 96 11.50 6.88 -11.06
C GLN A 96 11.92 5.55 -11.69
N THR A 97 11.69 5.39 -12.99
CA THR A 97 12.10 4.19 -13.75
C THR A 97 13.61 3.97 -13.65
N ALA A 98 14.43 4.99 -13.88
CA ALA A 98 15.89 4.90 -13.76
C ALA A 98 16.34 4.51 -12.34
N ARG A 99 15.73 5.10 -11.31
CA ARG A 99 16.01 4.73 -9.92
C ARG A 99 15.66 3.28 -9.62
N ARG A 100 14.52 2.77 -10.13
CA ARG A 100 14.13 1.37 -9.95
C ARG A 100 15.07 0.43 -10.66
N GLN A 101 15.50 0.77 -11.87
CA GLN A 101 16.51 0.00 -12.58
C GLN A 101 17.82 -0.08 -11.77
N GLY A 102 18.27 1.02 -11.17
CA GLY A 102 19.42 1.00 -10.28
C GLY A 102 19.27 0.06 -9.06
N TYR A 103 18.06 -0.06 -8.49
CA TYR A 103 17.81 -1.04 -7.45
C TYR A 103 17.82 -2.49 -7.99
N ILE A 104 17.26 -2.73 -9.16
CA ILE A 104 17.30 -4.04 -9.82
C ILE A 104 18.75 -4.47 -10.04
N ASP A 105 19.57 -3.60 -10.63
CA ASP A 105 21.00 -3.87 -10.92
C ASP A 105 21.79 -4.20 -9.64
N LEU A 106 21.50 -3.50 -8.54
CA LEU A 106 22.08 -3.79 -7.23
C LEU A 106 21.70 -5.17 -6.72
N VAL A 107 20.41 -5.51 -6.78
CA VAL A 107 19.91 -6.81 -6.29
C VAL A 107 20.45 -7.95 -7.13
N GLU A 108 20.44 -7.83 -8.46
CA GLU A 108 20.99 -8.83 -9.38
C GLU A 108 22.49 -9.05 -9.19
N SER A 109 23.21 -8.05 -8.69
CA SER A 109 24.62 -8.18 -8.28
C SER A 109 24.82 -8.71 -6.85
N GLY A 110 23.77 -9.23 -6.18
CA GLY A 110 23.84 -9.81 -4.84
C GLY A 110 23.84 -8.78 -3.71
N ARG A 111 23.45 -7.53 -3.97
CA ARG A 111 23.48 -6.42 -3.00
C ARG A 111 22.10 -6.02 -2.49
N PHE A 112 21.22 -6.98 -2.27
CA PHE A 112 19.85 -6.73 -1.77
C PHE A 112 19.85 -5.98 -0.44
N ASP A 113 20.72 -6.37 0.51
CA ASP A 113 20.81 -5.71 1.82
C ASP A 113 21.15 -4.23 1.70
N GLN A 114 21.98 -3.83 0.73
CA GLN A 114 22.28 -2.41 0.50
C GLN A 114 21.05 -1.64 0.02
N VAL A 115 20.20 -2.26 -0.79
CA VAL A 115 18.93 -1.67 -1.22
C VAL A 115 17.99 -1.52 -0.02
N VAL A 116 17.88 -2.53 0.83
CA VAL A 116 17.05 -2.50 2.04
C VAL A 116 17.48 -1.37 2.96
N GLU A 117 18.77 -1.31 3.32
CA GLU A 117 19.31 -0.28 4.22
C GLU A 117 19.21 1.15 3.64
N ALA A 118 19.29 1.31 2.33
CA ALA A 118 19.08 2.62 1.70
C ALA A 118 17.61 3.06 1.69
N ARG A 119 16.66 2.10 1.71
CA ARG A 119 15.23 2.38 1.63
C ARG A 119 14.55 2.57 2.97
N ILE A 120 14.98 1.86 4.01
CA ILE A 120 14.36 1.90 5.34
C ILE A 120 14.27 3.34 5.91
N PRO A 121 15.32 4.18 5.87
CA PRO A 121 15.24 5.53 6.42
C PRO A 121 14.22 6.44 5.73
N ILE A 122 13.84 6.12 4.47
CA ILE A 122 12.86 6.92 3.72
C ILE A 122 11.41 6.59 4.11
N LEU A 123 11.21 5.45 4.77
CA LEU A 123 9.88 5.04 5.27
C LEU A 123 9.41 5.88 6.45
N PHE A 124 10.35 6.41 7.24
CA PHE A 124 10.07 7.07 8.51
C PHE A 124 10.46 8.54 8.52
N PRO A 125 9.75 9.40 9.26
CA PRO A 125 10.16 10.77 9.47
C PRO A 125 11.48 10.84 10.22
N GLU A 126 12.19 11.95 10.11
CA GLU A 126 13.51 12.14 10.74
C GLU A 126 13.48 11.83 12.25
N THR A 127 12.41 12.20 12.94
CA THR A 127 12.20 11.95 14.37
C THR A 127 12.13 10.47 14.75
N LYS A 128 11.83 9.57 13.79
CA LYS A 128 11.69 8.12 14.01
C LYS A 128 12.77 7.28 13.31
N ARG A 129 13.73 7.92 12.64
CA ARG A 129 14.82 7.20 11.93
C ARG A 129 15.77 6.43 12.84
N ASN A 130 15.70 6.64 14.15
CA ASN A 130 16.46 5.91 15.15
C ASN A 130 15.57 5.07 16.09
N ASP A 131 14.31 4.86 15.72
CA ASP A 131 13.40 3.98 16.46
C ASP A 131 13.71 2.52 16.07
N GLU A 132 14.52 1.85 16.89
CA GLU A 132 14.98 0.48 16.64
C GLU A 132 13.83 -0.53 16.55
N HIS A 133 12.69 -0.28 17.18
CA HIS A 133 11.52 -1.13 17.07
C HIS A 133 10.92 -1.04 15.65
N LEU A 134 10.63 0.16 15.16
CA LEU A 134 10.09 0.37 13.83
C LEU A 134 11.08 -0.07 12.74
N LEU A 135 12.37 0.24 12.90
CA LEU A 135 13.43 -0.18 11.98
C LEU A 135 13.55 -1.71 11.95
N GLY A 136 13.47 -2.36 13.11
CA GLY A 136 13.50 -3.83 13.22
C GLY A 136 12.34 -4.48 12.47
N ILE A 137 11.12 -3.98 12.64
CA ILE A 137 9.94 -4.47 11.89
C ILE A 137 10.16 -4.29 10.38
N ALA A 138 10.62 -3.13 9.93
CA ALA A 138 10.84 -2.86 8.51
C ALA A 138 11.92 -3.77 7.90
N ARG A 139 13.04 -4.01 8.62
CA ARG A 139 14.08 -4.95 8.19
C ARG A 139 13.56 -6.38 8.12
N GLN A 140 12.78 -6.80 9.12
CA GLN A 140 12.20 -8.14 9.13
C GLN A 140 11.24 -8.34 7.95
N MET A 141 10.33 -7.39 7.69
CA MET A 141 9.44 -7.44 6.53
C MET A 141 10.20 -7.52 5.22
N ALA A 142 11.30 -6.77 5.07
CA ALA A 142 12.13 -6.82 3.88
C ALA A 142 12.85 -8.16 3.73
N ALA A 143 13.37 -8.73 4.82
CA ALA A 143 14.01 -10.05 4.85
C ALA A 143 13.02 -11.16 4.49
N ASP A 144 11.81 -11.12 5.05
CA ASP A 144 10.73 -12.08 4.76
C ASP A 144 10.21 -11.98 3.32
N THR A 145 10.31 -10.80 2.71
CA THR A 145 9.97 -10.57 1.30
C THR A 145 11.04 -11.18 0.40
N GLY A 146 12.31 -10.90 0.67
CA GLY A 146 13.45 -11.43 -0.08
C GLY A 146 13.69 -10.76 -1.43
N ALA A 147 14.88 -11.05 -1.99
CA ALA A 147 15.37 -10.43 -3.21
C ALA A 147 14.54 -10.76 -4.45
N GLU A 148 14.16 -12.02 -4.63
CA GLU A 148 13.38 -12.47 -5.81
C GLU A 148 12.01 -11.80 -5.87
N THR A 149 11.29 -11.77 -4.74
CA THR A 149 10.00 -11.08 -4.64
C THR A 149 10.15 -9.58 -4.87
N PHE A 150 11.20 -8.97 -4.32
CA PHE A 150 11.48 -7.55 -4.57
C PHE A 150 11.67 -7.26 -6.07
N LEU A 151 12.42 -8.10 -6.80
CA LEU A 151 12.60 -7.95 -8.24
C LEU A 151 11.27 -8.10 -9.01
N ALA A 152 10.44 -9.08 -8.63
CA ALA A 152 9.11 -9.23 -9.21
C ALA A 152 8.23 -7.98 -8.96
N GLN A 153 8.21 -7.48 -7.72
CA GLN A 153 7.50 -6.26 -7.36
C GLN A 153 8.03 -5.02 -8.11
N GLN A 154 9.34 -4.91 -8.34
CA GLN A 154 9.90 -3.81 -9.15
C GLN A 154 9.39 -3.88 -10.59
N ARG A 155 9.38 -5.08 -11.22
CA ARG A 155 8.83 -5.28 -12.57
C ARG A 155 7.36 -4.90 -12.63
N ALA A 156 6.55 -5.39 -11.69
CA ALA A 156 5.13 -5.06 -11.58
C ALA A 156 4.88 -3.55 -11.49
N ILE A 157 5.64 -2.85 -10.65
CA ILE A 157 5.50 -1.40 -10.47
C ILE A 157 5.90 -0.64 -11.74
N MET A 158 7.00 -1.03 -12.40
CA MET A 158 7.49 -0.35 -13.61
C MET A 158 6.56 -0.54 -14.81
N ALA A 159 5.90 -1.70 -14.90
CA ALA A 159 4.97 -2.02 -15.98
C ALA A 159 3.55 -1.48 -15.78
N ARG A 160 3.22 -0.98 -14.57
CA ARG A 160 1.85 -0.54 -14.27
C ARG A 160 1.37 0.58 -15.17
N ILE A 161 0.09 0.55 -15.45
CA ILE A 161 -0.59 1.63 -16.19
C ILE A 161 -0.80 2.86 -15.30
N ASP A 162 -0.99 4.01 -15.94
CA ASP A 162 -1.45 5.22 -15.26
C ASP A 162 -2.94 5.09 -14.92
N SER A 163 -3.27 5.09 -13.63
CA SER A 163 -4.64 4.93 -13.14
C SER A 163 -5.43 6.25 -13.08
N ARG A 164 -4.76 7.40 -13.19
CA ARG A 164 -5.40 8.73 -13.07
C ARG A 164 -6.60 8.95 -13.99
N PRO A 165 -6.57 8.56 -15.28
CA PRO A 165 -7.72 8.76 -16.17
C PRO A 165 -9.00 8.03 -15.71
N ARG A 166 -8.85 6.99 -14.87
CA ARG A 166 -9.95 6.15 -14.41
C ARG A 166 -10.40 6.41 -12.97
N LEU A 167 -9.72 7.28 -12.22
CA LEU A 167 -10.09 7.58 -10.82
C LEU A 167 -11.54 8.04 -10.69
N ARG A 168 -12.05 8.78 -11.68
CA ARG A 168 -13.45 9.25 -11.72
C ARG A 168 -14.49 8.12 -11.86
N GLU A 169 -14.06 6.92 -12.22
CA GLU A 169 -14.91 5.73 -12.32
C GLU A 169 -15.10 5.05 -10.95
N VAL A 170 -14.30 5.42 -9.94
CA VAL A 170 -14.45 4.94 -8.57
C VAL A 170 -15.66 5.63 -7.94
N SER A 171 -16.70 4.85 -7.68
CA SER A 171 -18.02 5.33 -7.19
C SER A 171 -18.34 4.88 -5.77
N VAL A 172 -17.40 4.26 -5.08
CA VAL A 172 -17.56 3.80 -3.69
C VAL A 172 -16.96 4.80 -2.69
N PRO A 173 -17.47 4.86 -1.46
CA PRO A 173 -16.86 5.66 -0.41
C PRO A 173 -15.36 5.36 -0.31
N THR A 174 -14.53 6.40 -0.36
CA THR A 174 -13.07 6.27 -0.42
C THR A 174 -12.40 7.07 0.69
N LEU A 175 -11.55 6.40 1.47
CA LEU A 175 -10.72 7.02 2.50
C LEU A 175 -9.26 7.02 2.05
N LEU A 176 -8.65 8.20 1.99
CA LEU A 176 -7.22 8.37 1.78
C LEU A 176 -6.56 8.64 3.13
N ILE A 177 -5.47 7.95 3.43
CA ILE A 177 -4.63 8.18 4.61
C ILE A 177 -3.22 8.46 4.15
N TRP A 178 -2.65 9.56 4.62
CA TRP A 178 -1.29 9.96 4.28
C TRP A 178 -0.52 10.45 5.50
N GLY A 179 0.68 9.93 5.68
CA GLY A 179 1.60 10.43 6.68
C GLY A 179 2.19 11.77 6.24
N GLU A 180 2.07 12.80 7.07
CA GLU A 180 2.48 14.17 6.75
C GLU A 180 3.95 14.28 6.30
N GLN A 181 4.80 13.38 6.80
CA GLN A 181 6.24 13.34 6.53
C GLN A 181 6.65 12.12 5.68
N ASP A 182 5.73 11.59 4.87
CA ASP A 182 6.00 10.48 3.94
C ASP A 182 7.08 10.89 2.92
N GLY A 183 8.21 10.20 2.93
CA GLY A 183 9.34 10.45 2.02
C GLY A 183 9.18 9.79 0.65
N ILE A 184 8.12 9.00 0.42
CA ILE A 184 7.88 8.23 -0.81
C ILE A 184 6.74 8.83 -1.62
N THR A 185 5.60 9.09 -0.97
CA THR A 185 4.45 9.74 -1.59
C THR A 185 4.27 11.14 -1.03
N SER A 186 3.78 12.05 -1.87
CA SER A 186 3.58 13.45 -1.49
C SER A 186 2.09 13.75 -1.26
N ARG A 187 1.84 14.87 -0.58
CA ARG A 187 0.49 15.41 -0.42
C ARG A 187 -0.20 15.60 -1.78
N ALA A 188 0.52 16.09 -2.78
CA ALA A 188 -0.02 16.29 -4.13
C ALA A 188 -0.53 15.00 -4.78
N HIS A 189 0.11 13.85 -4.55
CA HIS A 189 -0.38 12.56 -5.04
C HIS A 189 -1.75 12.20 -4.43
N HIS A 190 -1.95 12.49 -3.15
CA HIS A 190 -3.22 12.20 -2.46
C HIS A 190 -4.30 13.22 -2.84
N GLU A 191 -3.94 14.50 -3.00
CA GLU A 191 -4.85 15.54 -3.50
C GLU A 191 -5.29 15.27 -4.95
N GLU A 192 -4.42 14.71 -5.79
CA GLU A 192 -4.78 14.27 -7.16
C GLU A 192 -5.86 13.16 -7.11
N ILE A 193 -5.72 12.18 -6.24
CA ILE A 193 -6.73 11.12 -6.06
C ILE A 193 -8.01 11.70 -5.45
N LEU A 194 -7.90 12.51 -4.40
CA LEU A 194 -9.01 13.18 -3.73
C LEU A 194 -9.86 14.02 -4.69
N GLY A 195 -9.20 14.78 -5.55
CA GLY A 195 -9.89 15.65 -6.53
C GLY A 195 -10.58 14.90 -7.67
N ALA A 196 -10.22 13.63 -7.88
CA ALA A 196 -10.77 12.83 -8.98
C ALA A 196 -11.90 11.86 -8.55
N ILE A 197 -11.92 11.42 -7.30
CA ILE A 197 -12.93 10.49 -6.75
C ILE A 197 -14.01 11.30 -6.03
N ALA A 198 -15.26 11.19 -6.48
CA ALA A 198 -16.35 12.07 -6.02
C ALA A 198 -16.69 11.89 -4.52
N ASP A 199 -16.64 10.66 -4.01
CA ASP A 199 -16.91 10.32 -2.60
C ASP A 199 -15.60 9.93 -1.89
N ALA A 200 -14.65 10.86 -1.87
CA ALA A 200 -13.37 10.66 -1.21
C ALA A 200 -13.13 11.68 -0.09
N ARG A 201 -12.43 11.26 0.95
CA ARG A 201 -11.87 12.13 1.98
C ARG A 201 -10.41 11.79 2.26
N LEU A 202 -9.63 12.77 2.67
CA LEU A 202 -8.21 12.62 2.99
C LEU A 202 -7.99 12.93 4.48
N GLU A 203 -7.35 11.97 5.16
CA GLU A 203 -6.87 12.12 6.54
C GLU A 203 -5.34 12.20 6.52
N VAL A 204 -4.81 13.30 7.03
CA VAL A 204 -3.38 13.55 7.15
C VAL A 204 -2.94 13.22 8.57
N ILE A 205 -2.03 12.26 8.70
CA ILE A 205 -1.55 11.79 10.01
C ILE A 205 -0.27 12.55 10.37
N ALA A 206 -0.39 13.45 11.30
CA ALA A 206 0.72 14.29 11.75
C ALA A 206 1.87 13.48 12.32
N GLY A 207 3.12 13.87 12.00
CA GLY A 207 4.34 13.27 12.55
C GLY A 207 4.59 11.82 12.12
N THR A 208 3.96 11.34 11.04
CA THR A 208 4.17 10.00 10.50
C THR A 208 4.74 10.05 9.08
N GLY A 209 5.46 9.01 8.73
CA GLY A 209 6.02 8.77 7.40
C GLY A 209 5.13 7.86 6.56
N HIS A 210 5.78 6.92 5.88
CA HIS A 210 5.16 6.03 4.89
C HIS A 210 4.34 4.89 5.51
N LEU A 211 4.57 4.55 6.79
CA LEU A 211 3.94 3.43 7.48
C LEU A 211 3.01 3.90 8.63
N PRO A 212 1.99 4.74 8.36
CA PRO A 212 1.17 5.32 9.40
C PRO A 212 0.42 4.29 10.26
N THR A 213 0.15 3.10 9.74
CA THR A 213 -0.44 1.97 10.50
C THR A 213 0.45 1.50 11.64
N LEU A 214 1.77 1.50 11.45
CA LEU A 214 2.76 1.14 12.48
C LEU A 214 3.19 2.33 13.32
N GLU A 215 3.25 3.50 12.70
CA GLU A 215 3.78 4.72 13.33
C GLU A 215 2.80 5.43 14.26
N ALA A 216 1.51 5.34 13.98
CA ALA A 216 0.43 5.95 14.75
C ALA A 216 -0.82 5.06 14.81
N PRO A 217 -0.71 3.81 15.30
CA PRO A 217 -1.84 2.87 15.32
C PRO A 217 -3.04 3.41 16.10
N GLY A 218 -2.80 4.16 17.20
CA GLY A 218 -3.85 4.77 18.00
C GLY A 218 -4.70 5.80 17.25
N VAL A 219 -4.26 6.28 16.10
CA VAL A 219 -5.02 7.19 15.22
C VAL A 219 -5.58 6.44 14.02
N VAL A 220 -4.77 5.64 13.36
CA VAL A 220 -5.14 4.99 12.08
C VAL A 220 -6.14 3.85 12.28
N VAL A 221 -6.02 3.08 13.36
CA VAL A 221 -6.96 1.97 13.65
C VAL A 221 -8.38 2.47 13.85
N PRO A 222 -8.66 3.46 14.74
CA PRO A 222 -10.01 4.03 14.86
C PRO A 222 -10.54 4.60 13.54
N LEU A 223 -9.73 5.36 12.78
CA LEU A 223 -10.15 5.92 11.50
C LEU A 223 -10.62 4.86 10.50
N LEU A 224 -9.87 3.75 10.39
CA LEU A 224 -10.25 2.65 9.52
C LEU A 224 -11.46 1.89 10.06
N THR A 225 -11.56 1.69 11.37
CA THR A 225 -12.72 1.03 12.00
C THR A 225 -13.99 1.83 11.74
N ASP A 226 -13.98 3.13 12.02
CA ASP A 226 -15.13 4.02 11.79
C ASP A 226 -15.52 4.05 10.31
N PHE A 227 -14.53 4.07 9.41
CA PHE A 227 -14.78 4.06 7.97
C PHE A 227 -15.43 2.76 7.49
N ILE A 228 -14.98 1.61 8.01
CA ILE A 228 -15.55 0.31 7.65
C ILE A 228 -16.99 0.19 8.16
N ASP A 229 -17.25 0.65 9.37
CA ASP A 229 -18.51 0.43 10.09
C ASP A 229 -19.60 1.48 9.75
N ALA A 230 -19.22 2.63 9.17
CA ALA A 230 -20.16 3.64 8.65
C ALA A 230 -20.96 3.12 7.45
#